data_30932f4206e87f03ba632420391368fe
#
_entry.id   30932f4206e87f03ba632420391368fe
#
_cell.length_a   1.000
_cell.length_b   1.000
_cell.length_c   1.000
_cell.angle_alpha   90.00
_cell.angle_beta   90.00
_cell.angle_gamma   90.00
#
_symmetry.space_group_name_H-M   'P 1'
#
loop_
_entity.id
_entity.type
_entity.pdbx_description
1 polymer ?
#
loop_
_entity_poly.entity_id
_entity_poly.type
_entity_poly.pdbx_seq_one_letter_code
_entity_poly.pdbx_strand_id
1 'polypeptide(L)'
;MAILNTLALLLLLVFLVCCLALAAFIGSLLYMVVLHHRLKEQGLRREEELLATPLPPDAELPHVVVQIPSFNEGPVLRRGIEAAARLDWPRDKLHIQVLDDSTDDTAVLARTVVAELREQGFDIVALQRTDRSGYKGGALHEAMQKTPYDYFAIFDVDYVPEPDFLRTCMRPFFANPDWAFV
;
A
#
# COMPACT_ATOMS: atom_id res chain seq x y z
N MET A 1 14.91 29.82 48.20
CA MET A 1 13.67 29.06 48.50
C MET A 1 12.58 29.31 47.47
N ALA A 2 12.23 30.54 47.10
CA ALA A 2 11.17 30.83 46.09
C ALA A 2 11.43 30.15 44.72
N ILE A 3 12.63 30.27 44.16
CA ILE A 3 13.02 29.69 42.86
C ILE A 3 12.87 28.15 42.86
N LEU A 4 13.30 27.50 43.97
CA LEU A 4 13.22 26.04 44.11
C LEU A 4 11.75 25.57 44.14
N ASN A 5 10.87 26.32 44.85
CA ASN A 5 9.46 26.03 44.91
C ASN A 5 8.77 26.20 43.52
N THR A 6 9.18 27.27 42.77
CA THR A 6 8.64 27.51 41.41
C THR A 6 9.03 26.37 40.45
N LEU A 7 10.31 25.91 40.52
CA LEU A 7 10.78 24.79 39.71
C LEU A 7 10.05 23.50 40.07
N ALA A 8 9.86 23.22 41.37
CA ALA A 8 9.12 22.03 41.82
C ALA A 8 7.66 22.04 41.32
N LEU A 9 6.99 23.20 41.35
CA LEU A 9 5.63 23.35 40.83
C LEU A 9 5.58 23.12 39.30
N LEU A 10 6.57 23.65 38.57
CA LEU A 10 6.65 23.45 37.13
C LEU A 10 6.84 21.95 36.78
N LEU A 11 7.74 21.27 37.48
CA LEU A 11 7.98 19.86 37.30
C LEU A 11 6.73 19.02 37.65
N LEU A 12 6.00 19.37 38.71
CA LEU A 12 4.75 18.72 39.06
C LEU A 12 3.69 18.92 37.96
N LEU A 13 3.57 20.14 37.42
CA LEU A 13 2.65 20.43 36.35
C LEU A 13 2.95 19.59 35.09
N VAL A 14 4.23 19.56 34.68
CA VAL A 14 4.67 18.74 33.55
C VAL A 14 4.37 17.27 33.79
N PHE A 15 4.67 16.77 34.98
CA PHE A 15 4.37 15.39 35.36
C PHE A 15 2.87 15.09 35.26
N LEU A 16 2.00 15.96 35.78
CA LEU A 16 0.54 15.79 35.68
C LEU A 16 0.04 15.79 34.24
N VAL A 17 0.58 16.69 33.40
CA VAL A 17 0.24 16.72 31.96
C VAL A 17 0.65 15.43 31.27
N CYS A 18 1.85 14.92 31.57
CA CYS A 18 2.31 13.64 31.01
C CYS A 18 1.43 12.46 31.48
N CYS A 19 1.05 12.44 32.76
CA CYS A 19 0.13 11.43 33.29
C CYS A 19 -1.24 11.47 32.61
N LEU A 20 -1.80 12.65 32.41
CA LEU A 20 -3.09 12.83 31.71
C LEU A 20 -2.99 12.38 30.25
N ALA A 21 -1.92 12.76 29.55
CA ALA A 21 -1.69 12.32 28.17
C ALA A 21 -1.57 10.79 28.07
N LEU A 22 -0.83 10.16 29.00
CA LEU A 22 -0.70 8.72 29.07
C LEU A 22 -2.04 8.03 29.39
N ALA A 23 -2.81 8.57 30.33
CA ALA A 23 -4.14 8.05 30.66
C ALA A 23 -5.10 8.14 29.46
N ALA A 24 -5.08 9.26 28.72
CA ALA A 24 -5.87 9.42 27.51
C ALA A 24 -5.45 8.42 26.43
N PHE A 25 -4.14 8.21 26.25
CA PHE A 25 -3.61 7.22 25.31
C PHE A 25 -4.05 5.79 25.67
N ILE A 26 -3.89 5.38 26.94
CA ILE A 26 -4.35 4.08 27.44
C ILE A 26 -5.87 3.95 27.25
N GLY A 27 -6.63 4.98 27.58
CA GLY A 27 -8.08 5.01 27.38
C GLY A 27 -8.48 4.80 25.92
N SER A 28 -7.76 5.41 24.98
CA SER A 28 -7.99 5.21 23.55
C SER A 28 -7.69 3.78 23.09
N LEU A 29 -6.62 3.16 23.61
CA LEU A 29 -6.31 1.76 23.31
C LEU A 29 -7.39 0.81 23.84
N LEU A 30 -7.83 1.02 25.10
CA LEU A 30 -8.92 0.22 25.67
C LEU A 30 -10.22 0.38 24.90
N TYR A 31 -10.54 1.61 24.49
CA TYR A 31 -11.70 1.88 23.62
C TYR A 31 -11.61 1.10 22.29
N MET A 32 -10.44 1.10 21.63
CA MET A 32 -10.21 0.33 20.41
C MET A 32 -10.39 -1.18 20.62
N VAL A 33 -9.91 -1.72 21.73
CA VAL A 33 -10.10 -3.15 22.08
C VAL A 33 -11.60 -3.46 22.26
N VAL A 34 -12.32 -2.63 23.00
CA VAL A 34 -13.77 -2.81 23.21
C VAL A 34 -14.52 -2.70 21.87
N LEU A 35 -14.17 -1.73 21.04
CA LEU A 35 -14.77 -1.53 19.72
C LEU A 35 -14.50 -2.74 18.82
N HIS A 36 -13.27 -3.23 18.79
CA HIS A 36 -12.91 -4.45 18.05
C HIS A 36 -13.78 -5.64 18.48
N HIS A 37 -13.87 -5.92 19.78
CA HIS A 37 -14.70 -7.03 20.27
C HIS A 37 -16.19 -6.88 19.92
N ARG A 38 -16.71 -5.66 19.93
CA ARG A 38 -18.12 -5.41 19.58
C ARG A 38 -18.41 -5.56 18.10
N LEU A 39 -17.47 -5.16 17.24
CA LEU A 39 -17.68 -5.08 15.79
C LEU A 39 -17.10 -6.28 15.03
N LYS A 40 -16.25 -7.08 15.65
CA LYS A 40 -15.54 -8.19 15.00
C LYS A 40 -16.46 -9.12 14.22
N GLU A 41 -17.52 -9.62 14.86
CA GLU A 41 -18.42 -10.56 14.18
C GLU A 41 -19.17 -9.91 13.01
N GLN A 42 -19.58 -8.64 13.17
CA GLN A 42 -20.24 -7.90 12.10
C GLN A 42 -19.27 -7.64 10.95
N GLY A 43 -18.02 -7.28 11.26
CA GLY A 43 -16.95 -7.10 10.27
C GLY A 43 -16.66 -8.36 9.48
N LEU A 44 -16.50 -9.51 10.17
CA LEU A 44 -16.25 -10.80 9.52
C LEU A 44 -17.40 -11.23 8.60
N ARG A 45 -18.64 -11.07 9.04
CA ARG A 45 -19.81 -11.37 8.18
C ARG A 45 -19.84 -10.48 6.95
N ARG A 46 -19.52 -9.19 7.13
CA ARG A 46 -19.49 -8.25 5.99
C ARG A 46 -18.38 -8.59 5.01
N GLU A 47 -17.21 -8.97 5.52
CA GLU A 47 -16.08 -9.45 4.71
C GLU A 47 -16.48 -10.71 3.92
N GLU A 48 -17.07 -11.72 4.57
CA GLU A 48 -17.57 -12.92 3.90
C GLU A 48 -18.58 -12.60 2.78
N GLU A 49 -19.53 -11.69 3.02
CA GLU A 49 -20.48 -11.24 2.01
C GLU A 49 -19.78 -10.60 0.81
N LEU A 50 -18.80 -9.74 1.06
CA LEU A 50 -18.04 -9.06 0.01
C LEU A 50 -17.18 -10.04 -0.79
N LEU A 51 -16.52 -10.97 -0.11
CA LEU A 51 -15.69 -12.01 -0.74
C LEU A 51 -16.51 -13.05 -1.48
N ALA A 52 -17.79 -13.24 -1.14
CA ALA A 52 -18.71 -14.08 -1.88
C ALA A 52 -19.21 -13.45 -3.19
N THR A 53 -18.97 -12.15 -3.40
CA THR A 53 -19.36 -11.47 -4.65
C THR A 53 -18.67 -12.13 -5.85
N PRO A 54 -19.42 -12.63 -6.86
CA PRO A 54 -18.81 -13.25 -8.03
C PRO A 54 -18.04 -12.21 -8.84
N LEU A 55 -16.88 -12.60 -9.35
CA LEU A 55 -16.21 -11.82 -10.38
C LEU A 55 -16.82 -12.11 -11.75
N PRO A 56 -16.84 -11.13 -12.66
CA PRO A 56 -17.21 -11.37 -14.05
C PRO A 56 -16.18 -12.28 -14.73
N PRO A 57 -16.50 -12.83 -15.92
CA PRO A 57 -15.53 -13.56 -16.73
C PRO A 57 -14.27 -12.71 -17.01
N ASP A 58 -13.13 -13.36 -17.22
CA ASP A 58 -11.84 -12.68 -17.45
C ASP A 58 -11.89 -11.63 -18.57
N ALA A 59 -12.71 -11.88 -19.60
CA ALA A 59 -12.89 -10.92 -20.68
C ALA A 59 -13.52 -9.58 -20.26
N GLU A 60 -14.26 -9.57 -19.15
CA GLU A 60 -14.97 -8.39 -18.64
C GLU A 60 -14.26 -7.74 -17.43
N LEU A 61 -13.19 -8.37 -16.93
CA LEU A 61 -12.39 -7.79 -15.85
C LEU A 61 -11.75 -6.46 -16.31
N PRO A 62 -11.61 -5.47 -15.41
CA PRO A 62 -10.96 -4.21 -15.76
C PRO A 62 -9.45 -4.36 -15.91
N HIS A 63 -8.82 -3.37 -16.52
CA HIS A 63 -7.39 -3.20 -16.48
C HIS A 63 -6.96 -2.73 -15.08
N VAL A 64 -5.88 -3.32 -14.56
CA VAL A 64 -5.29 -2.98 -13.26
C VAL A 64 -3.83 -2.62 -13.45
N VAL A 65 -3.43 -1.51 -12.84
CA VAL A 65 -2.04 -1.06 -12.81
C VAL A 65 -1.45 -1.39 -11.45
N VAL A 66 -0.43 -2.23 -11.41
CA VAL A 66 0.35 -2.51 -10.21
C VAL A 66 1.51 -1.53 -10.15
N GLN A 67 1.57 -0.72 -9.09
CA GLN A 67 2.63 0.25 -8.85
C GLN A 67 3.55 -0.23 -7.73
N ILE A 68 4.86 -0.30 -8.03
CA ILE A 68 5.90 -0.75 -7.09
C ILE A 68 6.91 0.39 -6.92
N PRO A 69 6.71 1.29 -5.93
CA PRO A 69 7.69 2.32 -5.63
C PRO A 69 8.93 1.72 -4.96
N SER A 70 10.11 2.10 -5.41
CA SER A 70 11.41 1.63 -4.92
C SER A 70 12.41 2.77 -4.74
N PHE A 71 13.23 2.68 -3.70
CA PHE A 71 14.34 3.58 -3.46
C PHE A 71 15.50 2.89 -2.74
N ASN A 72 16.56 2.52 -3.48
CA ASN A 72 17.77 1.87 -2.94
C ASN A 72 17.47 0.53 -2.21
N GLU A 73 16.55 -0.27 -2.77
CA GLU A 73 16.08 -1.52 -2.17
C GLU A 73 16.44 -2.75 -3.04
N GLY A 74 17.60 -2.70 -3.70
CA GLY A 74 18.09 -3.73 -4.61
C GLY A 74 17.93 -5.18 -4.13
N PRO A 75 18.24 -5.53 -2.86
CA PRO A 75 18.16 -6.92 -2.36
C PRO A 75 16.77 -7.55 -2.47
N VAL A 76 15.70 -6.76 -2.42
CA VAL A 76 14.31 -7.26 -2.43
C VAL A 76 13.57 -6.98 -3.74
N LEU A 77 14.09 -6.06 -4.56
CA LEU A 77 13.44 -5.53 -5.75
C LEU A 77 12.99 -6.62 -6.73
N ARG A 78 13.89 -7.52 -7.12
CA ARG A 78 13.58 -8.61 -8.08
C ARG A 78 12.41 -9.44 -7.58
N ARG A 79 12.44 -9.84 -6.31
CA ARG A 79 11.41 -10.69 -5.70
C ARG A 79 10.03 -9.99 -5.72
N GLY A 80 9.98 -8.69 -5.38
CA GLY A 80 8.74 -7.91 -5.39
C GLY A 80 8.16 -7.78 -6.80
N ILE A 81 8.99 -7.46 -7.79
CA ILE A 81 8.56 -7.33 -9.20
C ILE A 81 8.07 -8.68 -9.74
N GLU A 82 8.81 -9.77 -9.52
CA GLU A 82 8.41 -11.09 -9.97
C GLU A 82 7.13 -11.59 -9.26
N ALA A 83 6.90 -11.20 -8.00
CA ALA A 83 5.66 -11.53 -7.29
C ALA A 83 4.47 -10.80 -7.93
N ALA A 84 4.60 -9.53 -8.28
CA ALA A 84 3.57 -8.79 -8.99
C ALA A 84 3.25 -9.38 -10.37
N ALA A 85 4.28 -9.88 -11.08
CA ALA A 85 4.10 -10.55 -12.37
C ALA A 85 3.39 -11.91 -12.27
N ARG A 86 3.35 -12.53 -11.08
CA ARG A 86 2.65 -13.80 -10.81
C ARG A 86 1.20 -13.65 -10.33
N LEU A 87 0.70 -12.42 -10.22
CA LEU A 87 -0.70 -12.19 -9.86
C LEU A 87 -1.65 -12.86 -10.86
N ASP A 88 -2.67 -13.56 -10.34
CA ASP A 88 -3.72 -14.19 -11.13
C ASP A 88 -4.68 -13.13 -11.68
N TRP A 89 -4.29 -12.52 -12.78
CA TRP A 89 -5.07 -11.56 -13.54
C TRP A 89 -4.82 -11.73 -15.03
N PRO A 90 -5.80 -11.47 -15.92
CA PRO A 90 -5.58 -11.58 -17.36
C PRO A 90 -4.36 -10.76 -17.79
N ARG A 91 -3.43 -11.39 -18.50
CA ARG A 91 -2.12 -10.81 -18.80
C ARG A 91 -2.21 -9.53 -19.63
N ASP A 92 -3.19 -9.44 -20.51
CA ASP A 92 -3.47 -8.27 -21.32
C ASP A 92 -4.13 -7.12 -20.53
N LYS A 93 -4.53 -7.38 -19.27
CA LYS A 93 -5.16 -6.41 -18.36
C LYS A 93 -4.34 -6.13 -17.10
N LEU A 94 -3.18 -6.75 -16.96
CA LEU A 94 -2.24 -6.53 -15.87
C LEU A 94 -1.08 -5.65 -16.37
N HIS A 95 -0.98 -4.44 -15.86
CA HIS A 95 0.06 -3.47 -16.20
C HIS A 95 0.93 -3.22 -14.96
N ILE A 96 2.26 -3.32 -15.08
CA ILE A 96 3.16 -3.16 -13.95
C ILE A 96 4.04 -1.93 -14.16
N GLN A 97 4.06 -1.05 -13.18
CA GLN A 97 4.91 0.14 -13.14
C GLN A 97 5.89 0.04 -11.96
N VAL A 98 7.16 -0.13 -12.24
CA VAL A 98 8.24 -0.04 -11.25
C VAL A 98 8.66 1.43 -11.17
N LEU A 99 8.37 2.08 -10.02
CA LEU A 99 8.62 3.50 -9.83
C LEU A 99 9.97 3.66 -9.10
N ASP A 100 11.03 3.78 -9.87
CA ASP A 100 12.39 3.74 -9.35
C ASP A 100 12.98 5.15 -9.16
N ASP A 101 13.12 5.54 -7.90
CA ASP A 101 13.77 6.78 -7.49
C ASP A 101 15.21 6.53 -6.99
N SER A 102 15.78 5.36 -7.23
CA SER A 102 17.07 4.92 -6.69
C SER A 102 18.24 5.72 -7.26
N THR A 103 19.26 5.90 -6.42
CA THR A 103 20.52 6.59 -6.74
C THR A 103 21.72 5.65 -6.75
N ASP A 104 21.50 4.36 -6.49
CA ASP A 104 22.49 3.29 -6.48
C ASP A 104 22.26 2.27 -7.62
N ASP A 105 22.90 1.12 -7.56
CA ASP A 105 22.78 0.04 -8.56
C ASP A 105 21.37 -0.57 -8.66
N THR A 106 20.47 -0.26 -7.73
CA THR A 106 19.06 -0.66 -7.78
C THR A 106 18.40 -0.23 -9.09
N ALA A 107 18.73 0.97 -9.59
CA ALA A 107 18.20 1.48 -10.85
C ALA A 107 18.63 0.62 -12.07
N VAL A 108 19.81 0.05 -12.06
CA VAL A 108 20.28 -0.88 -13.11
C VAL A 108 19.53 -2.19 -12.99
N LEU A 109 19.40 -2.72 -11.77
CA LEU A 109 18.66 -3.95 -11.49
C LEU A 109 17.20 -3.84 -11.91
N ALA A 110 16.53 -2.72 -11.60
CA ALA A 110 15.13 -2.48 -12.00
C ALA A 110 14.96 -2.61 -13.50
N ARG A 111 15.78 -1.91 -14.28
CA ARG A 111 15.75 -1.98 -15.75
C ARG A 111 16.01 -3.39 -16.28
N THR A 112 16.96 -4.11 -15.67
CA THR A 112 17.28 -5.48 -16.07
C THR A 112 16.09 -6.43 -15.85
N VAL A 113 15.49 -6.42 -14.65
CA VAL A 113 14.34 -7.26 -14.33
C VAL A 113 13.14 -6.93 -15.21
N VAL A 114 12.89 -5.63 -15.44
CA VAL A 114 11.82 -5.19 -16.35
C VAL A 114 12.06 -5.68 -17.78
N ALA A 115 13.29 -5.62 -18.30
CA ALA A 115 13.60 -6.11 -19.63
C ALA A 115 13.35 -7.63 -19.74
N GLU A 116 13.82 -8.42 -18.78
CA GLU A 116 13.63 -9.87 -18.73
C GLU A 116 12.14 -10.27 -18.74
N LEU A 117 11.30 -9.55 -17.97
CA LEU A 117 9.86 -9.81 -17.91
C LEU A 117 9.14 -9.36 -19.18
N ARG A 118 9.56 -8.26 -19.80
CA ARG A 118 9.04 -7.82 -21.11
C ARG A 118 9.30 -8.85 -22.21
N GLU A 119 10.48 -9.46 -22.22
CA GLU A 119 10.80 -10.55 -23.14
C GLU A 119 9.90 -11.79 -22.93
N GLN A 120 9.40 -11.99 -21.69
CA GLN A 120 8.43 -13.03 -21.37
C GLN A 120 6.98 -12.62 -21.70
N GLY A 121 6.78 -11.41 -22.28
CA GLY A 121 5.48 -10.91 -22.72
C GLY A 121 4.64 -10.23 -21.63
N PHE A 122 5.24 -9.77 -20.52
CA PHE A 122 4.53 -8.95 -19.53
C PHE A 122 4.49 -7.48 -19.96
N ASP A 123 3.36 -6.82 -19.69
CA ASP A 123 3.27 -5.37 -19.80
C ASP A 123 3.82 -4.71 -18.53
N ILE A 124 5.10 -4.38 -18.58
CA ILE A 124 5.85 -3.83 -17.44
C ILE A 124 6.77 -2.70 -17.88
N VAL A 125 6.89 -1.67 -17.06
CA VAL A 125 7.77 -0.52 -17.32
C VAL A 125 8.49 -0.07 -16.06
N ALA A 126 9.76 0.31 -16.18
CA ALA A 126 10.50 1.04 -15.15
C ALA A 126 10.37 2.55 -15.43
N LEU A 127 9.80 3.28 -14.49
CA LEU A 127 9.66 4.74 -14.54
C LEU A 127 10.66 5.33 -13.55
N GLN A 128 11.65 6.03 -14.08
CA GLN A 128 12.66 6.74 -13.29
C GLN A 128 12.40 8.24 -13.35
N ARG A 129 12.49 8.91 -12.21
CA ARG A 129 12.38 10.36 -12.12
C ARG A 129 13.73 11.00 -11.88
N THR A 130 13.91 12.23 -12.36
CA THR A 130 15.07 13.06 -12.05
C THR A 130 14.85 13.90 -10.79
N ASP A 131 13.59 14.22 -10.49
CA ASP A 131 13.17 14.96 -9.30
C ASP A 131 12.34 14.04 -8.40
N ARG A 132 12.75 13.94 -7.13
CA ARG A 132 12.07 13.16 -6.10
C ARG A 132 11.06 13.96 -5.29
N SER A 133 10.60 15.12 -5.77
CA SER A 133 9.61 15.92 -5.07
C SER A 133 8.37 15.08 -4.74
N GLY A 134 7.85 15.21 -3.52
CA GLY A 134 6.76 14.40 -3.01
C GLY A 134 7.12 12.94 -2.67
N TYR A 135 8.40 12.53 -2.79
CA TYR A 135 8.87 11.18 -2.46
C TYR A 135 8.00 10.08 -3.10
N LYS A 136 7.66 9.03 -2.34
CA LYS A 136 6.77 7.93 -2.78
C LYS A 136 5.44 8.44 -3.32
N GLY A 137 4.77 9.37 -2.61
CA GLY A 137 3.50 9.94 -3.06
C GLY A 137 3.61 10.68 -4.40
N GLY A 138 4.69 11.42 -4.61
CA GLY A 138 4.98 12.08 -5.89
C GLY A 138 5.20 11.09 -7.02
N ALA A 139 5.93 9.99 -6.77
CA ALA A 139 6.15 8.93 -7.77
C ALA A 139 4.84 8.27 -8.19
N LEU A 140 4.00 7.88 -7.23
CA LEU A 140 2.70 7.29 -7.47
C LEU A 140 1.81 8.23 -8.28
N HIS A 141 1.70 9.49 -7.86
CA HIS A 141 0.87 10.49 -8.55
C HIS A 141 1.32 10.71 -10.00
N GLU A 142 2.62 10.91 -10.24
CA GLU A 142 3.15 11.11 -11.60
C GLU A 142 2.91 9.88 -12.49
N ALA A 143 3.09 8.68 -11.94
CA ALA A 143 2.90 7.44 -12.68
C ALA A 143 1.42 7.18 -13.03
N MET A 144 0.48 7.57 -12.15
CA MET A 144 -0.96 7.51 -12.44
C MET A 144 -1.34 8.33 -13.67
N GLN A 145 -0.68 9.48 -13.89
CA GLN A 145 -0.94 10.33 -15.05
C GLN A 145 -0.45 9.72 -16.40
N LYS A 146 0.35 8.65 -16.33
CA LYS A 146 0.95 8.01 -17.53
C LYS A 146 0.16 6.80 -18.02
N THR A 147 -1.03 6.56 -17.46
CA THR A 147 -1.90 5.44 -17.83
C THR A 147 -3.36 5.91 -17.94
N PRO A 148 -4.16 5.33 -18.84
CA PRO A 148 -5.58 5.66 -18.97
C PRO A 148 -6.48 4.80 -18.04
N TYR A 149 -5.91 3.98 -17.17
CA TYR A 149 -6.65 3.02 -16.34
C TYR A 149 -6.98 3.59 -14.96
N ASP A 150 -8.08 3.10 -14.35
CA ASP A 150 -8.65 3.64 -13.13
C ASP A 150 -8.36 2.81 -11.89
N TYR A 151 -7.97 1.52 -12.04
CA TYR A 151 -7.69 0.63 -10.91
C TYR A 151 -6.19 0.51 -10.67
N PHE A 152 -5.78 0.79 -9.43
CA PHE A 152 -4.38 0.75 -9.01
C PHE A 152 -4.21 -0.15 -7.80
N ALA A 153 -3.25 -1.08 -7.87
CA ALA A 153 -2.74 -1.82 -6.72
C ALA A 153 -1.33 -1.33 -6.39
N ILE A 154 -1.10 -0.91 -5.16
CA ILE A 154 0.19 -0.36 -4.72
C ILE A 154 0.83 -1.33 -3.75
N PHE A 155 2.01 -1.84 -4.09
CA PHE A 155 2.79 -2.72 -3.23
C PHE A 155 4.13 -2.08 -2.88
N ASP A 156 4.51 -2.15 -1.61
CA ASP A 156 5.89 -1.90 -1.24
C ASP A 156 6.78 -2.97 -1.85
N VAL A 157 7.99 -2.61 -2.23
CA VAL A 157 8.88 -3.49 -3.00
C VAL A 157 9.28 -4.77 -2.24
N ASP A 158 9.23 -4.74 -0.92
CA ASP A 158 9.48 -5.89 -0.04
C ASP A 158 8.25 -6.76 0.21
N TYR A 159 7.06 -6.29 -0.17
CA TYR A 159 5.82 -7.05 -0.08
C TYR A 159 5.70 -8.06 -1.22
N VAL A 160 5.29 -9.28 -0.88
CA VAL A 160 5.04 -10.36 -1.84
C VAL A 160 3.55 -10.71 -1.77
N PRO A 161 2.74 -10.19 -2.69
CA PRO A 161 1.31 -10.50 -2.71
C PRO A 161 1.06 -11.98 -3.04
N GLU A 162 0.00 -12.53 -2.46
CA GLU A 162 -0.51 -13.83 -2.89
C GLU A 162 -1.05 -13.74 -4.33
N PRO A 163 -0.95 -14.80 -5.13
CA PRO A 163 -1.38 -14.77 -6.54
C PRO A 163 -2.82 -14.32 -6.74
N ASP A 164 -3.74 -14.67 -5.85
CA ASP A 164 -5.17 -14.33 -5.92
C ASP A 164 -5.53 -12.95 -5.34
N PHE A 165 -4.53 -12.16 -4.94
CA PHE A 165 -4.74 -10.86 -4.29
C PHE A 165 -5.70 -9.95 -5.08
N LEU A 166 -5.46 -9.77 -6.38
CA LEU A 166 -6.32 -8.92 -7.21
C LEU A 166 -7.74 -9.48 -7.33
N ARG A 167 -7.89 -10.79 -7.49
CA ARG A 167 -9.22 -11.41 -7.54
C ARG A 167 -9.98 -11.24 -6.23
N THR A 168 -9.29 -11.28 -5.12
CA THR A 168 -9.87 -11.05 -3.79
C THR A 168 -10.28 -9.59 -3.61
N CYS A 169 -9.35 -8.64 -3.85
CA CYS A 169 -9.60 -7.22 -3.63
C CYS A 169 -10.58 -6.59 -4.62
N MET A 170 -10.75 -7.16 -5.82
CA MET A 170 -11.71 -6.62 -6.79
C MET A 170 -13.16 -6.97 -6.48
N ARG A 171 -13.46 -8.04 -5.72
CA ARG A 171 -14.83 -8.42 -5.35
C ARG A 171 -15.61 -7.32 -4.65
N PRO A 172 -15.06 -6.62 -3.63
CA PRO A 172 -15.72 -5.48 -3.00
C PRO A 172 -16.06 -4.34 -3.96
N PHE A 173 -15.23 -4.04 -4.96
CA PHE A 173 -15.53 -3.02 -5.97
C PHE A 173 -16.72 -3.40 -6.85
N PHE A 174 -16.85 -4.67 -7.23
CA PHE A 174 -18.02 -5.15 -7.96
C PHE A 174 -19.29 -5.16 -7.11
N ALA A 175 -19.17 -5.39 -5.79
CA ALA A 175 -20.29 -5.26 -4.86
C ALA A 175 -20.70 -3.81 -4.62
N ASN A 176 -19.75 -2.87 -4.69
CA ASN A 176 -19.96 -1.45 -4.37
C ASN A 176 -19.17 -0.59 -5.37
N PRO A 177 -19.72 -0.31 -6.56
CA PRO A 177 -18.99 0.42 -7.61
C PRO A 177 -18.58 1.85 -7.24
N ASP A 178 -19.20 2.44 -6.21
CA ASP A 178 -18.88 3.79 -5.73
C ASP A 178 -17.69 3.84 -4.76
N TRP A 179 -17.11 2.69 -4.43
CA TRP A 179 -15.95 2.66 -3.53
C TRP A 179 -14.68 3.12 -4.26
N ALA A 180 -13.93 4.00 -3.58
CA ALA A 180 -12.67 4.51 -4.11
C ALA A 180 -11.45 3.67 -3.71
N PHE A 181 -11.56 2.83 -2.67
CA PHE A 181 -10.47 1.96 -2.19
C PHE A 181 -11.04 0.80 -1.35
N VAL A 182 -10.26 -0.26 -1.22
CA VAL A 182 -10.49 -1.46 -0.40
C VAL A 182 -9.23 -1.84 0.38
#